data_8904b260ed383b87b82b3b1463f9f502
#
_entry.id   8904b260ed383b87b82b3b1463f9f502
#
_cell.length_a   1.000
_cell.length_b   1.000
_cell.length_c   1.000
_cell.angle_alpha   90.00
_cell.angle_beta   90.00
_cell.angle_gamma   90.00
#
_symmetry.space_group_name_H-M   'P 1'
#
loop_
_entity.id
_entity.type
_entity.pdbx_description
1 polymer ?
#
loop_
_entity_poly.entity_id
_entity_poly.type
_entity_poly.pdbx_seq_one_letter_code
_entity_poly.pdbx_strand_id
1 'polypeptide(L)'
;VRHDTGRRIDGAAWAGLIPFVAVIPIFLLAMAPFWWLVTLVWPIGYWSATGLYALVGLLLFVPFVQRTVLTRLIGARRPLPDEAPRLQAAFDEVTQALHIRDHRFAVGVVDDDQLNAFACGGHLVVVTSYAVRALDHDALCGVLAHEFCHHLGSHTIALTMQQWLLVPVDGLARIGRFLDNVATAAAATFGQRSQPVEVLGLVIAPMFRFLAWFFGVGRTVSQIVANLVGRNAEYRADRRVVTMGYGRQLASALRRTLPESTRHSRRRWSRVFDTHPPARTRVARLEALLRR
;
A
#
# COMPACT_ATOMS: atom_id res chain seq x y z
N VAL A 1 -32.81 -2.55 -10.23
CA VAL A 1 -31.68 -1.70 -10.71
C VAL A 1 -30.54 -2.67 -11.03
N ARG A 2 -30.15 -2.80 -12.30
CA ARG A 2 -28.99 -3.58 -12.72
C ARG A 2 -27.75 -2.88 -12.15
N HIS A 3 -27.17 -3.41 -11.08
CA HIS A 3 -25.85 -2.99 -10.61
C HIS A 3 -24.83 -3.49 -11.63
N ASP A 4 -24.25 -2.55 -12.36
CA ASP A 4 -23.19 -2.80 -13.33
C ASP A 4 -21.89 -3.13 -12.56
N THR A 5 -21.64 -4.41 -12.35
CA THR A 5 -20.44 -4.94 -11.68
C THR A 5 -19.24 -5.08 -12.61
N GLY A 6 -19.33 -4.51 -13.82
CA GLY A 6 -18.23 -4.45 -14.77
C GLY A 6 -17.11 -3.55 -14.27
N ARG A 7 -15.84 -3.97 -14.47
CA ARG A 7 -14.67 -3.11 -14.33
C ARG A 7 -14.83 -1.95 -15.32
N ARG A 8 -15.21 -0.76 -14.86
CA ARG A 8 -15.24 0.44 -15.70
C ARG A 8 -13.90 1.16 -15.61
N ILE A 9 -13.26 1.34 -16.75
CA ILE A 9 -12.17 2.29 -16.91
C ILE A 9 -12.84 3.67 -16.93
N ASP A 10 -12.96 4.29 -15.77
CA ASP A 10 -13.49 5.64 -15.62
C ASP A 10 -12.33 6.65 -15.41
N GLY A 11 -12.64 7.94 -15.34
CA GLY A 11 -11.63 8.98 -15.11
C GLY A 11 -10.80 8.78 -13.81
N ALA A 12 -11.22 7.87 -12.91
CA ALA A 12 -10.43 7.47 -11.73
C ALA A 12 -9.29 6.53 -12.09
N ALA A 13 -9.46 5.66 -13.09
CA ALA A 13 -8.40 4.79 -13.58
C ALA A 13 -7.28 5.63 -14.21
N TRP A 14 -7.62 6.66 -15.01
CA TRP A 14 -6.65 7.59 -15.57
C TRP A 14 -5.94 8.42 -14.50
N ALA A 15 -6.68 8.93 -13.51
CA ALA A 15 -6.06 9.64 -12.39
C ALA A 15 -5.10 8.75 -11.59
N GLY A 16 -5.39 7.45 -11.47
CA GLY A 16 -4.50 6.47 -10.83
C GLY A 16 -3.16 6.27 -11.56
N LEU A 17 -3.06 6.62 -12.85
CA LEU A 17 -1.80 6.58 -13.58
C LEU A 17 -0.84 7.73 -13.22
N ILE A 18 -1.33 8.85 -12.71
CA ILE A 18 -0.49 10.01 -12.35
C ILE A 18 0.58 9.62 -11.31
N PRO A 19 0.25 8.99 -10.17
CA PRO A 19 1.26 8.54 -9.22
C PRO A 19 2.23 7.51 -9.81
N PHE A 20 1.73 6.62 -10.66
CA PHE A 20 2.55 5.63 -11.36
C PHE A 20 3.58 6.29 -12.27
N VAL A 21 3.16 7.26 -13.10
CA VAL A 21 4.08 8.00 -13.99
C VAL A 21 5.06 8.86 -13.17
N ALA A 22 4.62 9.46 -12.08
CA ALA A 22 5.46 10.31 -11.24
C ALA A 22 6.62 9.54 -10.56
N VAL A 23 6.48 8.22 -10.36
CA VAL A 23 7.54 7.40 -9.77
C VAL A 23 8.63 6.99 -10.76
N ILE A 24 8.32 6.99 -12.08
CA ILE A 24 9.22 6.45 -13.10
C ILE A 24 10.62 7.08 -13.07
N PRO A 25 10.79 8.42 -13.01
CA PRO A 25 12.13 9.01 -13.03
C PRO A 25 13.02 8.56 -11.87
N ILE A 26 12.49 8.57 -10.65
CA ILE A 26 13.27 8.15 -9.47
C ILE A 26 13.52 6.63 -9.46
N PHE A 27 12.58 5.84 -9.98
CA PHE A 27 12.74 4.41 -10.19
C PHE A 27 13.88 4.11 -11.17
N LEU A 28 13.91 4.78 -12.32
CA LEU A 28 14.99 4.59 -13.29
C LEU A 28 16.35 4.93 -12.68
N LEU A 29 16.47 6.03 -11.95
CA LEU A 29 17.70 6.36 -11.23
C LEU A 29 18.07 5.28 -10.20
N ALA A 30 17.09 4.76 -9.47
CA ALA A 30 17.33 3.73 -8.47
C ALA A 30 17.74 2.38 -9.07
N MET A 31 17.30 2.07 -10.29
CA MET A 31 17.67 0.83 -10.98
C MET A 31 19.15 0.81 -11.42
N ALA A 32 19.77 1.95 -11.66
CA ALA A 32 21.12 2.02 -12.22
C ALA A 32 22.20 1.27 -11.38
N PRO A 33 22.32 1.48 -10.05
CA PRO A 33 23.30 0.74 -9.26
C PRO A 33 22.98 -0.77 -9.17
N PHE A 34 21.72 -1.17 -9.14
CA PHE A 34 21.34 -2.59 -9.15
C PHE A 34 21.68 -3.23 -10.50
N TRP A 35 21.37 -2.55 -11.60
CA TRP A 35 21.78 -2.99 -12.92
C TRP A 35 23.30 -3.14 -13.03
N TRP A 36 24.07 -2.15 -12.56
CA TRP A 36 25.52 -2.21 -12.57
C TRP A 36 26.06 -3.43 -11.81
N LEU A 37 25.52 -3.73 -10.63
CA LEU A 37 25.88 -4.94 -9.87
C LEU A 37 25.57 -6.22 -10.64
N VAL A 38 24.43 -6.28 -11.32
CA VAL A 38 24.06 -7.46 -12.13
C VAL A 38 25.03 -7.64 -13.30
N THR A 39 25.51 -6.56 -13.93
CA THR A 39 26.44 -6.64 -15.05
C THR A 39 27.80 -7.24 -14.69
N LEU A 40 28.17 -7.25 -13.41
CA LEU A 40 29.39 -7.92 -12.92
C LEU A 40 29.34 -9.46 -13.10
N VAL A 41 28.14 -10.02 -13.17
CA VAL A 41 27.92 -11.48 -13.29
C VAL A 41 27.31 -11.83 -14.64
N TRP A 42 26.41 -10.98 -15.15
CA TRP A 42 25.64 -11.21 -16.36
C TRP A 42 25.58 -9.96 -17.24
N PRO A 43 26.11 -9.99 -18.48
CA PRO A 43 26.12 -8.83 -19.38
C PRO A 43 24.71 -8.56 -19.93
N ILE A 44 23.87 -7.87 -19.17
CA ILE A 44 22.52 -7.45 -19.56
C ILE A 44 22.47 -5.94 -19.77
N GLY A 45 21.77 -5.49 -20.82
CA GLY A 45 21.56 -4.06 -21.06
C GLY A 45 20.64 -3.43 -19.98
N TYR A 46 20.87 -2.14 -19.67
CA TYR A 46 20.12 -1.40 -18.66
C TYR A 46 18.59 -1.46 -18.88
N TRP A 47 18.14 -1.20 -20.11
CA TRP A 47 16.72 -1.20 -20.44
C TRP A 47 16.11 -2.60 -20.37
N SER A 48 16.89 -3.64 -20.72
CA SER A 48 16.44 -5.02 -20.60
C SER A 48 16.28 -5.44 -19.15
N ALA A 49 17.23 -5.09 -18.28
CA ALA A 49 17.14 -5.35 -16.85
C ALA A 49 15.96 -4.61 -16.21
N THR A 50 15.80 -3.34 -16.54
CA THR A 50 14.70 -2.49 -16.03
C THR A 50 13.34 -2.98 -16.53
N GLY A 51 13.24 -3.34 -17.80
CA GLY A 51 12.03 -3.91 -18.39
C GLY A 51 11.67 -5.26 -17.77
N LEU A 52 12.66 -6.14 -17.55
CA LEU A 52 12.46 -7.42 -16.89
C LEU A 52 11.97 -7.21 -15.44
N TYR A 53 12.56 -6.28 -14.69
CA TYR A 53 12.10 -5.95 -13.35
C TYR A 53 10.64 -5.48 -13.35
N ALA A 54 10.28 -4.57 -14.25
CA ALA A 54 8.90 -4.10 -14.38
C ALA A 54 7.93 -5.24 -14.76
N LEU A 55 8.34 -6.13 -15.67
CA LEU A 55 7.57 -7.29 -16.10
C LEU A 55 7.33 -8.28 -14.95
N VAL A 56 8.35 -8.54 -14.12
CA VAL A 56 8.21 -9.36 -12.91
C VAL A 56 7.15 -8.79 -11.97
N GLY A 57 6.99 -7.46 -11.93
CA GLY A 57 5.92 -6.81 -11.17
C GLY A 57 4.51 -7.22 -11.63
N LEU A 58 4.33 -7.61 -12.88
CA LEU A 58 3.03 -8.10 -13.37
C LEU A 58 2.64 -9.45 -12.74
N LEU A 59 3.61 -10.22 -12.26
CA LEU A 59 3.34 -11.46 -11.54
C LEU A 59 2.59 -11.21 -10.22
N LEU A 60 2.68 -9.99 -9.65
CA LEU A 60 1.92 -9.60 -8.47
C LEU A 60 0.40 -9.60 -8.70
N PHE A 61 -0.06 -9.63 -9.96
CA PHE A 61 -1.48 -9.71 -10.31
C PHE A 61 -1.97 -11.13 -10.56
N VAL A 62 -1.07 -12.10 -10.55
CA VAL A 62 -1.43 -13.52 -10.64
C VAL A 62 -2.02 -13.96 -9.29
N PRO A 63 -3.27 -14.50 -9.24
CA PRO A 63 -3.94 -14.86 -7.97
C PRO A 63 -3.12 -15.80 -7.08
N PHE A 64 -2.40 -16.74 -7.67
CA PHE A 64 -1.51 -17.63 -6.93
C PHE A 64 -0.38 -16.86 -6.24
N VAL A 65 0.28 -15.92 -6.94
CA VAL A 65 1.36 -15.09 -6.37
C VAL A 65 0.82 -14.20 -5.25
N GLN A 66 -0.37 -13.64 -5.41
CA GLN A 66 -1.00 -12.84 -4.36
C GLN A 66 -1.28 -13.65 -3.10
N ARG A 67 -1.82 -14.86 -3.25
CA ARG A 67 -2.16 -15.72 -2.12
C ARG A 67 -0.96 -16.32 -1.40
N THR A 68 0.20 -16.44 -2.06
CA THR A 68 1.38 -17.11 -1.51
C THR A 68 2.50 -16.14 -1.18
N VAL A 69 2.84 -15.25 -2.10
CA VAL A 69 3.97 -14.32 -1.96
C VAL A 69 3.52 -13.01 -1.34
N LEU A 70 2.51 -12.37 -1.91
CA LEU A 70 2.07 -11.04 -1.47
C LEU A 70 1.52 -11.09 -0.04
N THR A 71 0.72 -12.10 0.32
CA THR A 71 0.25 -12.31 1.69
C THR A 71 1.40 -12.39 2.69
N ARG A 72 2.46 -13.15 2.36
CA ARG A 72 3.65 -13.24 3.23
C ARG A 72 4.41 -11.93 3.35
N LEU A 73 4.57 -11.19 2.24
CA LEU A 73 5.28 -9.91 2.23
C LEU A 73 4.59 -8.85 3.08
N ILE A 74 3.26 -8.82 3.09
CA ILE A 74 2.47 -7.89 3.90
C ILE A 74 2.19 -8.42 5.31
N GLY A 75 2.61 -9.64 5.63
CA GLY A 75 2.37 -10.28 6.93
C GLY A 75 0.92 -10.73 7.12
N ALA A 76 0.17 -10.92 6.03
CA ALA A 76 -1.19 -11.42 6.10
C ALA A 76 -1.18 -12.95 6.30
N ARG A 77 -2.06 -13.41 7.16
CA ARG A 77 -2.33 -14.82 7.46
C ARG A 77 -3.77 -15.19 7.10
N ARG A 78 -4.06 -16.47 7.13
CA ARG A 78 -5.45 -16.94 7.11
C ARG A 78 -6.16 -16.54 8.39
N PRO A 79 -7.49 -16.26 8.35
CA PRO A 79 -8.27 -16.03 9.54
C PRO A 79 -8.13 -17.17 10.54
N LEU A 80 -8.03 -16.87 11.81
CA LEU A 80 -8.04 -17.87 12.89
C LEU A 80 -9.43 -18.50 13.02
N PRO A 81 -9.57 -19.68 13.69
CA PRO A 81 -10.85 -20.37 13.85
C PRO A 81 -11.97 -19.53 14.51
N ASP A 82 -11.61 -18.59 15.37
CA ASP A 82 -12.51 -17.62 16.03
C ASP A 82 -12.83 -16.40 15.14
N GLU A 83 -11.94 -16.03 14.23
CA GLU A 83 -12.12 -14.92 13.28
C GLU A 83 -12.88 -15.35 12.01
N ALA A 84 -12.62 -16.57 11.55
CA ALA A 84 -13.09 -17.08 10.26
C ALA A 84 -14.61 -17.01 10.08
N PRO A 85 -15.47 -17.46 11.04
CA PRO A 85 -16.92 -17.44 10.84
C PRO A 85 -17.46 -16.01 10.65
N ARG A 86 -16.96 -15.07 11.40
CA ARG A 86 -17.41 -13.65 11.33
C ARG A 86 -16.98 -12.99 10.04
N LEU A 87 -15.72 -13.18 9.67
CA LEU A 87 -15.14 -12.57 8.48
C LEU A 87 -15.75 -13.20 7.22
N GLN A 88 -15.93 -14.51 7.21
CA GLN A 88 -16.52 -15.24 6.08
C GLN A 88 -17.98 -14.85 5.88
N ALA A 89 -18.79 -14.77 6.95
CA ALA A 89 -20.20 -14.38 6.86
C ALA A 89 -20.35 -12.97 6.24
N ALA A 90 -19.55 -11.99 6.70
CA ALA A 90 -19.58 -10.64 6.15
C ALA A 90 -19.06 -10.60 4.70
N PHE A 91 -18.03 -11.38 4.39
CA PHE A 91 -17.47 -11.49 3.04
C PHE A 91 -18.51 -12.10 2.07
N ASP A 92 -19.18 -13.18 2.44
CA ASP A 92 -20.17 -13.86 1.62
C ASP A 92 -21.39 -12.96 1.38
N GLU A 93 -21.88 -12.27 2.42
CA GLU A 93 -22.99 -11.32 2.28
C GLU A 93 -22.64 -10.22 1.26
N VAL A 94 -21.49 -9.58 1.41
CA VAL A 94 -21.11 -8.48 0.51
C VAL A 94 -20.83 -8.98 -0.91
N THR A 95 -20.20 -10.14 -1.09
CA THR A 95 -19.94 -10.71 -2.43
C THR A 95 -21.22 -11.14 -3.13
N GLN A 96 -22.19 -11.72 -2.39
CA GLN A 96 -23.51 -12.05 -2.92
C GLN A 96 -24.28 -10.79 -3.31
N ALA A 97 -24.35 -9.79 -2.45
CA ALA A 97 -25.03 -8.52 -2.72
C ALA A 97 -24.44 -7.80 -3.95
N LEU A 98 -23.13 -7.92 -4.18
CA LEU A 98 -22.43 -7.35 -5.33
C LEU A 98 -22.41 -8.27 -6.56
N HIS A 99 -23.03 -9.45 -6.52
CA HIS A 99 -22.98 -10.48 -7.57
C HIS A 99 -21.55 -10.80 -8.03
N ILE A 100 -20.61 -10.83 -7.09
CA ILE A 100 -19.20 -11.18 -7.33
C ILE A 100 -19.06 -12.70 -7.23
N ARG A 101 -18.31 -13.32 -8.16
CA ARG A 101 -18.01 -14.75 -8.11
C ARG A 101 -17.13 -15.08 -6.90
N ASP A 102 -17.50 -16.08 -6.11
CA ASP A 102 -16.92 -16.44 -4.80
C ASP A 102 -15.39 -16.63 -4.78
N HIS A 103 -14.79 -17.07 -5.89
CA HIS A 103 -13.35 -17.33 -5.99
C HIS A 103 -12.55 -16.20 -6.61
N ARG A 104 -13.19 -15.06 -6.92
CA ARG A 104 -12.51 -13.92 -7.53
C ARG A 104 -11.61 -13.20 -6.55
N PHE A 105 -12.00 -13.14 -5.28
CA PHE A 105 -11.26 -12.45 -4.23
C PHE A 105 -10.85 -13.43 -3.12
N ALA A 106 -9.74 -13.10 -2.46
CA ALA A 106 -9.31 -13.77 -1.25
C ALA A 106 -9.32 -12.76 -0.10
N VAL A 107 -9.60 -13.21 1.10
CA VAL A 107 -9.52 -12.41 2.31
C VAL A 107 -8.38 -12.92 3.19
N GLY A 108 -7.59 -12.00 3.75
CA GLY A 108 -6.52 -12.28 4.70
C GLY A 108 -6.64 -11.40 5.93
N VAL A 109 -5.98 -11.81 7.01
CA VAL A 109 -5.91 -11.05 8.26
C VAL A 109 -4.47 -10.65 8.54
N VAL A 110 -4.24 -9.40 8.93
CA VAL A 110 -2.96 -8.92 9.44
C VAL A 110 -3.10 -8.66 10.94
N ASP A 111 -2.14 -9.14 11.73
CA ASP A 111 -2.11 -8.87 13.16
C ASP A 111 -1.70 -7.42 13.41
N ASP A 112 -2.69 -6.59 13.69
CA ASP A 112 -2.53 -5.18 14.03
C ASP A 112 -3.61 -4.77 15.04
N ASP A 113 -3.25 -3.88 15.95
CA ASP A 113 -4.13 -3.37 17.01
C ASP A 113 -4.95 -2.14 16.57
N GLN A 114 -4.85 -1.76 15.30
CA GLN A 114 -5.61 -0.65 14.72
C GLN A 114 -6.72 -1.16 13.82
N LEU A 115 -7.83 -0.40 13.77
CA LEU A 115 -8.90 -0.67 12.84
C LEU A 115 -8.48 -0.25 11.44
N ASN A 116 -8.17 -1.23 10.59
CA ASN A 116 -7.79 -1.00 9.20
C ASN A 116 -8.21 -2.17 8.30
N ALA A 117 -8.44 -1.86 7.03
CA ALA A 117 -8.59 -2.81 5.95
C ALA A 117 -8.02 -2.20 4.67
N PHE A 118 -7.58 -3.01 3.73
CA PHE A 118 -7.08 -2.53 2.45
C PHE A 118 -7.19 -3.58 1.36
N ALA A 119 -7.39 -3.10 0.14
CA ALA A 119 -7.40 -3.89 -1.08
C ALA A 119 -6.01 -3.89 -1.73
N CYS A 120 -5.52 -5.05 -2.16
CA CYS A 120 -4.18 -5.21 -2.72
C CYS A 120 -4.18 -6.13 -3.94
N GLY A 121 -3.33 -5.83 -4.93
CA GLY A 121 -3.06 -6.69 -6.08
C GLY A 121 -4.23 -6.94 -7.04
N GLY A 122 -5.44 -6.54 -6.70
CA GLY A 122 -6.64 -6.73 -7.53
C GLY A 122 -7.49 -7.96 -7.18
N HIS A 123 -7.06 -8.83 -6.24
CA HIS A 123 -7.78 -10.03 -5.82
C HIS A 123 -7.70 -10.29 -4.30
N LEU A 124 -6.95 -9.49 -3.55
CA LEU A 124 -6.73 -9.69 -2.12
C LEU A 124 -7.32 -8.53 -1.33
N VAL A 125 -8.20 -8.84 -0.39
CA VAL A 125 -8.67 -7.93 0.65
C VAL A 125 -8.03 -8.35 1.97
N VAL A 126 -7.46 -7.40 2.68
CA VAL A 126 -6.81 -7.65 3.97
C VAL A 126 -7.49 -6.83 5.03
N VAL A 127 -7.78 -7.46 6.17
CA VAL A 127 -8.43 -6.83 7.32
C VAL A 127 -7.54 -7.04 8.53
N THR A 128 -7.44 -6.06 9.42
CA THR A 128 -6.68 -6.24 10.65
C THR A 128 -7.42 -7.14 11.64
N SER A 129 -6.67 -7.87 12.46
CA SER A 129 -7.24 -8.70 13.52
C SER A 129 -8.10 -7.89 14.51
N TYR A 130 -7.71 -6.65 14.77
CA TYR A 130 -8.53 -5.72 15.57
C TYR A 130 -9.86 -5.41 14.89
N ALA A 131 -9.87 -5.10 13.59
CA ALA A 131 -11.11 -4.81 12.87
C ALA A 131 -12.09 -6.00 12.90
N VAL A 132 -11.59 -7.23 12.71
CA VAL A 132 -12.41 -8.44 12.76
C VAL A 132 -13.03 -8.63 14.15
N ARG A 133 -12.29 -8.34 15.23
CA ARG A 133 -12.78 -8.50 16.60
C ARG A 133 -13.67 -7.36 17.07
N ALA A 134 -13.34 -6.11 16.74
CA ALA A 134 -13.97 -4.91 17.27
C ALA A 134 -15.22 -4.46 16.52
N LEU A 135 -15.33 -4.76 15.22
CA LEU A 135 -16.49 -4.41 14.42
C LEU A 135 -17.61 -5.43 14.61
N ASP A 136 -18.87 -4.97 14.68
CA ASP A 136 -20.02 -5.84 14.48
C ASP A 136 -20.13 -6.27 13.02
N HIS A 137 -21.03 -7.22 12.75
CA HIS A 137 -21.22 -7.78 11.42
C HIS A 137 -21.51 -6.71 10.36
N ASP A 138 -22.43 -5.79 10.65
CA ASP A 138 -22.84 -4.73 9.74
C ASP A 138 -21.68 -3.78 9.40
N ALA A 139 -20.94 -3.32 10.43
CA ALA A 139 -19.79 -2.45 10.23
C ALA A 139 -18.68 -3.14 9.42
N LEU A 140 -18.45 -4.44 9.64
CA LEU A 140 -17.51 -5.24 8.88
C LEU A 140 -17.95 -5.37 7.42
N CYS A 141 -19.24 -5.58 7.13
CA CYS A 141 -19.81 -5.56 5.78
C CYS A 141 -19.56 -4.20 5.10
N GLY A 142 -19.77 -3.09 5.83
CA GLY A 142 -19.51 -1.75 5.31
C GLY A 142 -18.05 -1.53 4.90
N VAL A 143 -17.10 -2.00 5.72
CA VAL A 143 -15.66 -1.93 5.42
C VAL A 143 -15.32 -2.81 4.22
N LEU A 144 -15.78 -4.06 4.18
CA LEU A 144 -15.52 -4.96 3.06
C LEU A 144 -16.13 -4.43 1.75
N ALA A 145 -17.34 -3.87 1.78
CA ALA A 145 -17.97 -3.24 0.62
C ALA A 145 -17.11 -2.08 0.08
N HIS A 146 -16.49 -1.30 0.97
CA HIS A 146 -15.58 -0.23 0.59
C HIS A 146 -14.32 -0.76 -0.10
N GLU A 147 -13.68 -1.78 0.45
CA GLU A 147 -12.49 -2.40 -0.14
C GLU A 147 -12.79 -3.04 -1.50
N PHE A 148 -13.96 -3.66 -1.66
CA PHE A 148 -14.39 -4.15 -2.97
C PHE A 148 -14.56 -3.03 -4.00
N CYS A 149 -14.99 -1.84 -3.60
CA CYS A 149 -15.09 -0.70 -4.51
C CYS A 149 -13.72 -0.32 -5.12
N HIS A 150 -12.64 -0.44 -4.35
CA HIS A 150 -11.28 -0.22 -4.86
C HIS A 150 -10.87 -1.26 -5.89
N HIS A 151 -11.19 -2.53 -5.68
CA HIS A 151 -10.93 -3.59 -6.66
C HIS A 151 -11.74 -3.42 -7.95
N LEU A 152 -12.98 -3.01 -7.84
CA LEU A 152 -13.86 -2.75 -9.00
C LEU A 152 -13.40 -1.51 -9.80
N GLY A 153 -12.77 -0.54 -9.14
CA GLY A 153 -12.26 0.69 -9.76
C GLY A 153 -10.87 0.57 -10.42
N SER A 154 -10.24 -0.60 -10.41
CA SER A 154 -8.86 -0.81 -10.92
C SER A 154 -7.77 0.07 -10.29
N HIS A 155 -8.10 0.84 -9.26
CA HIS A 155 -7.18 1.74 -8.57
C HIS A 155 -6.05 0.97 -7.86
N THR A 156 -6.37 -0.19 -7.29
CA THR A 156 -5.40 -1.07 -6.62
C THR A 156 -4.29 -1.55 -7.53
N ILE A 157 -4.55 -1.70 -8.84
CA ILE A 157 -3.54 -2.13 -9.81
C ILE A 157 -2.44 -1.08 -9.93
N ALA A 158 -2.83 0.19 -10.18
CA ALA A 158 -1.88 1.29 -10.31
C ALA A 158 -1.05 1.50 -9.04
N LEU A 159 -1.68 1.45 -7.86
CA LEU A 159 -0.99 1.56 -6.58
C LEU A 159 -0.03 0.40 -6.33
N THR A 160 -0.43 -0.84 -6.64
CA THR A 160 0.45 -2.01 -6.47
C THR A 160 1.68 -1.91 -7.37
N MET A 161 1.52 -1.51 -8.62
CA MET A 161 2.65 -1.29 -9.52
C MET A 161 3.54 -0.13 -9.07
N GLN A 162 2.96 0.97 -8.61
CA GLN A 162 3.72 2.08 -8.04
C GLN A 162 4.58 1.61 -6.85
N GLN A 163 4.01 0.84 -5.92
CA GLN A 163 4.75 0.31 -4.77
C GLN A 163 5.88 -0.64 -5.22
N TRP A 164 5.63 -1.46 -6.26
CA TRP A 164 6.68 -2.30 -6.84
C TRP A 164 7.85 -1.47 -7.38
N LEU A 165 7.57 -0.42 -8.14
CA LEU A 165 8.61 0.48 -8.67
C LEU A 165 9.35 1.24 -7.55
N LEU A 166 8.74 1.45 -6.39
CA LEU A 166 9.39 2.08 -5.24
C LEU A 166 10.32 1.13 -4.46
N VAL A 167 10.26 -0.20 -4.67
CA VAL A 167 11.12 -1.15 -3.95
C VAL A 167 12.62 -0.84 -4.10
N PRO A 168 13.19 -0.64 -5.30
CA PRO A 168 14.61 -0.28 -5.43
C PRO A 168 14.92 1.11 -4.85
N VAL A 169 14.00 2.06 -4.93
CA VAL A 169 14.14 3.39 -4.32
C VAL A 169 14.27 3.28 -2.79
N ASP A 170 13.37 2.50 -2.17
CA ASP A 170 13.40 2.22 -0.73
C ASP A 170 14.64 1.43 -0.33
N GLY A 171 15.08 0.49 -1.18
CA GLY A 171 16.31 -0.26 -1.00
C GLY A 171 17.52 0.67 -0.89
N LEU A 172 17.70 1.56 -1.85
CA LEU A 172 18.82 2.52 -1.84
C LEU A 172 18.75 3.50 -0.67
N ALA A 173 17.56 4.01 -0.34
CA ALA A 173 17.39 4.87 0.82
C ALA A 173 17.76 4.16 2.13
N ARG A 174 17.50 2.85 2.26
CA ARG A 174 17.88 2.05 3.44
C ARG A 174 19.37 1.74 3.46
N ILE A 175 19.91 1.33 2.32
CA ILE A 175 21.35 1.06 2.17
C ILE A 175 22.13 2.32 2.48
N GLY A 176 21.75 3.48 1.92
CA GLY A 176 22.40 4.75 2.21
C GLY A 176 22.40 5.09 3.70
N ARG A 177 21.28 4.93 4.41
CA ARG A 177 21.20 5.14 5.86
C ARG A 177 22.09 4.16 6.66
N PHE A 178 22.09 2.91 6.25
CA PHE A 178 22.91 1.90 6.89
C PHE A 178 24.39 2.24 6.74
N LEU A 179 24.84 2.58 5.53
CA LEU A 179 26.23 2.93 5.24
C LEU A 179 26.65 4.24 5.90
N ASP A 180 25.77 5.27 5.96
CA ASP A 180 26.00 6.50 6.75
C ASP A 180 26.23 6.17 8.23
N ASN A 181 25.39 5.31 8.82
CA ASN A 181 25.54 4.91 10.21
C ASN A 181 26.87 4.14 10.45
N VAL A 182 27.22 3.22 9.55
CA VAL A 182 28.49 2.47 9.64
C VAL A 182 29.68 3.40 9.49
N ALA A 183 29.69 4.28 8.49
CA ALA A 183 30.78 5.22 8.27
C ALA A 183 30.95 6.18 9.45
N THR A 184 29.84 6.71 9.99
CA THR A 184 29.85 7.58 11.17
C THR A 184 30.40 6.86 12.42
N ALA A 185 29.94 5.63 12.66
CA ALA A 185 30.41 4.82 13.78
C ALA A 185 31.90 4.46 13.65
N ALA A 186 32.35 4.08 12.45
CA ALA A 186 33.75 3.80 12.17
C ALA A 186 34.65 5.02 12.39
N ALA A 187 34.24 6.20 11.90
CA ALA A 187 34.97 7.45 12.12
C ALA A 187 35.05 7.80 13.61
N ALA A 188 33.97 7.65 14.36
CA ALA A 188 33.96 7.88 15.81
C ALA A 188 34.85 6.92 16.60
N THR A 189 34.93 5.65 16.18
CA THR A 189 35.67 4.61 16.91
C THR A 189 37.15 4.59 16.57
N PHE A 190 37.49 4.76 15.29
CA PHE A 190 38.85 4.58 14.78
C PHE A 190 39.51 5.87 14.33
N GLY A 191 38.76 6.97 14.13
CA GLY A 191 39.27 8.25 13.63
C GLY A 191 40.35 8.84 14.56
N GLN A 192 40.17 8.72 15.87
CA GLN A 192 41.16 9.17 16.84
C GLN A 192 42.54 8.47 16.76
N ARG A 193 42.55 7.26 16.17
CA ARG A 193 43.75 6.42 16.02
C ARG A 193 44.35 6.47 14.61
N SER A 194 43.61 6.99 13.62
CA SER A 194 44.01 6.97 12.22
C SER A 194 43.38 8.12 11.44
N GLN A 195 44.21 9.13 11.14
CA GLN A 195 43.78 10.27 10.31
C GLN A 195 43.13 9.87 8.98
N PRO A 196 43.62 8.85 8.23
CA PRO A 196 42.94 8.41 7.00
C PRO A 196 41.51 7.93 7.22
N VAL A 197 41.26 7.25 8.35
CA VAL A 197 39.91 6.75 8.68
C VAL A 197 38.98 7.92 9.02
N GLU A 198 39.46 8.90 9.74
CA GLU A 198 38.69 10.12 10.06
C GLU A 198 38.31 10.88 8.79
N VAL A 199 39.27 11.16 7.92
CA VAL A 199 39.06 11.87 6.64
C VAL A 199 38.11 11.08 5.73
N LEU A 200 38.29 9.76 5.65
CA LEU A 200 37.42 8.89 4.87
C LEU A 200 35.97 8.94 5.38
N GLY A 201 35.80 8.89 6.71
CA GLY A 201 34.49 9.02 7.34
C GLY A 201 33.82 10.38 7.09
N LEU A 202 34.61 11.47 7.15
CA LEU A 202 34.12 12.83 6.88
C LEU A 202 33.63 13.01 5.43
N VAL A 203 34.15 12.25 4.49
CA VAL A 203 33.75 12.34 3.06
C VAL A 203 32.65 11.32 2.73
N ILE A 204 32.80 10.09 3.17
CA ILE A 204 31.92 8.98 2.78
C ILE A 204 30.56 9.05 3.50
N ALA A 205 30.53 9.38 4.79
CA ALA A 205 29.27 9.47 5.53
C ALA A 205 28.30 10.51 4.94
N PRO A 206 28.70 11.76 4.64
CA PRO A 206 27.82 12.72 3.97
C PRO A 206 27.33 12.27 2.60
N MET A 207 28.16 11.56 1.84
CA MET A 207 27.75 11.00 0.53
C MET A 207 26.63 9.98 0.68
N PHE A 208 26.74 9.04 1.61
CA PHE A 208 25.68 8.05 1.88
C PHE A 208 24.44 8.70 2.50
N ARG A 209 24.60 9.72 3.34
CA ARG A 209 23.50 10.53 3.87
C ARG A 209 22.75 11.25 2.76
N PHE A 210 23.47 11.86 1.83
CA PHE A 210 22.89 12.50 0.65
C PHE A 210 22.13 11.50 -0.21
N LEU A 211 22.69 10.32 -0.48
CA LEU A 211 22.02 9.25 -1.22
C LEU A 211 20.72 8.83 -0.54
N ALA A 212 20.76 8.60 0.77
CA ALA A 212 19.60 8.24 1.57
C ALA A 212 18.52 9.33 1.54
N TRP A 213 18.92 10.58 1.68
CA TRP A 213 18.05 11.75 1.60
C TRP A 213 17.42 11.89 0.23
N PHE A 214 18.20 11.81 -0.85
CA PHE A 214 17.74 11.97 -2.23
C PHE A 214 16.63 10.94 -2.57
N PHE A 215 16.89 9.66 -2.34
CA PHE A 215 15.88 8.63 -2.58
C PHE A 215 14.70 8.70 -1.60
N GLY A 216 14.96 9.12 -0.37
CA GLY A 216 13.92 9.39 0.62
C GLY A 216 12.96 10.51 0.21
N VAL A 217 13.48 11.60 -0.34
CA VAL A 217 12.68 12.71 -0.90
C VAL A 217 11.88 12.23 -2.11
N GLY A 218 12.50 11.52 -3.06
CA GLY A 218 11.82 10.98 -4.23
C GLY A 218 10.64 10.08 -3.85
N ARG A 219 10.83 9.21 -2.85
CA ARG A 219 9.76 8.41 -2.28
C ARG A 219 8.64 9.27 -1.68
N THR A 220 9.00 10.27 -0.88
CA THR A 220 8.03 11.15 -0.21
C THR A 220 7.20 11.92 -1.23
N VAL A 221 7.81 12.47 -2.26
CA VAL A 221 7.11 13.17 -3.36
C VAL A 221 6.14 12.21 -4.07
N SER A 222 6.59 10.99 -4.41
CA SER A 222 5.73 9.97 -5.02
C SER A 222 4.53 9.61 -4.14
N GLN A 223 4.74 9.54 -2.81
CA GLN A 223 3.66 9.27 -1.85
C GLN A 223 2.68 10.44 -1.73
N ILE A 224 3.16 11.69 -1.74
CA ILE A 224 2.30 12.88 -1.73
C ILE A 224 1.40 12.90 -2.98
N VAL A 225 1.96 12.64 -4.16
CA VAL A 225 1.20 12.56 -5.41
C VAL A 225 0.14 11.45 -5.33
N ALA A 226 0.51 10.27 -4.83
CA ALA A 226 -0.42 9.17 -4.64
C ALA A 226 -1.57 9.53 -3.69
N ASN A 227 -1.29 10.18 -2.58
CA ASN A 227 -2.28 10.59 -1.60
C ASN A 227 -3.23 11.68 -2.13
N LEU A 228 -2.72 12.63 -2.93
CA LEU A 228 -3.56 13.66 -3.56
C LEU A 228 -4.57 13.07 -4.54
N VAL A 229 -4.13 12.12 -5.37
CA VAL A 229 -4.99 11.40 -6.31
C VAL A 229 -5.93 10.43 -5.58
N GLY A 230 -5.40 9.73 -4.58
CA GLY A 230 -6.12 8.73 -3.78
C GLY A 230 -7.35 9.30 -3.06
N ARG A 231 -7.31 10.53 -2.56
CA ARG A 231 -8.45 11.17 -1.87
C ARG A 231 -9.72 11.18 -2.72
N ASN A 232 -9.61 11.43 -4.00
CA ASN A 232 -10.76 11.41 -4.90
C ASN A 232 -11.29 9.99 -5.15
N ALA A 233 -10.41 9.00 -5.20
CA ALA A 233 -10.78 7.59 -5.30
C ALA A 233 -11.56 7.13 -4.07
N GLU A 234 -11.12 7.54 -2.87
CA GLU A 234 -11.79 7.28 -1.60
C GLU A 234 -13.23 7.82 -1.59
N TYR A 235 -13.41 9.09 -1.93
CA TYR A 235 -14.75 9.68 -1.98
C TYR A 235 -15.68 9.06 -3.03
N ARG A 236 -15.13 8.51 -4.11
CA ARG A 236 -15.91 7.76 -5.10
C ARG A 236 -16.26 6.38 -4.56
N ALA A 237 -15.33 5.71 -3.88
CA ALA A 237 -15.59 4.45 -3.21
C ALA A 237 -16.69 4.60 -2.16
N ASP A 238 -16.61 5.63 -1.30
CA ASP A 238 -17.65 5.95 -0.31
C ASP A 238 -19.03 6.17 -0.96
N ARG A 239 -19.10 6.96 -2.05
CA ARG A 239 -20.36 7.15 -2.78
C ARG A 239 -20.90 5.84 -3.36
N ARG A 240 -20.02 4.98 -3.90
CA ARG A 240 -20.41 3.68 -4.45
C ARG A 240 -20.94 2.76 -3.35
N VAL A 241 -20.33 2.75 -2.17
CA VAL A 241 -20.82 2.02 -1.00
C VAL A 241 -22.24 2.47 -0.60
N VAL A 242 -22.52 3.77 -0.64
CA VAL A 242 -23.88 4.30 -0.40
C VAL A 242 -24.87 3.77 -1.44
N THR A 243 -24.52 3.78 -2.72
CA THR A 243 -25.41 3.24 -3.78
C THR A 243 -25.60 1.72 -3.67
N MET A 244 -24.68 0.99 -3.05
CA MET A 244 -24.78 -0.44 -2.75
C MET A 244 -25.60 -0.75 -1.49
N GLY A 245 -26.04 0.27 -0.74
CA GLY A 245 -26.82 0.10 0.49
C GLY A 245 -26.00 -0.04 1.77
N TYR A 246 -24.66 -0.08 1.71
CA TYR A 246 -23.77 -0.25 2.88
C TYR A 246 -23.23 1.07 3.46
N GLY A 247 -23.79 2.22 3.06
CA GLY A 247 -23.29 3.53 3.49
C GLY A 247 -23.42 3.78 5.00
N ARG A 248 -24.50 3.31 5.64
CA ARG A 248 -24.72 3.43 7.10
C ARG A 248 -23.73 2.56 7.88
N GLN A 249 -23.49 1.36 7.40
CA GLN A 249 -22.56 0.39 7.95
C GLN A 249 -21.12 0.92 7.89
N LEU A 250 -20.69 1.47 6.75
CA LEU A 250 -19.38 2.11 6.62
C LEU A 250 -19.25 3.33 7.55
N ALA A 251 -20.28 4.19 7.63
CA ALA A 251 -20.26 5.33 8.55
C ALA A 251 -20.13 4.89 10.02
N SER A 252 -20.80 3.80 10.41
CA SER A 252 -20.67 3.19 11.76
C SER A 252 -19.23 2.73 12.02
N ALA A 253 -18.62 1.99 11.09
CA ALA A 253 -17.25 1.55 11.20
C ALA A 253 -16.26 2.73 11.35
N LEU A 254 -16.39 3.74 10.50
CA LEU A 254 -15.52 4.92 10.52
C LEU A 254 -15.65 5.74 11.81
N ARG A 255 -16.84 5.81 12.42
CA ARG A 255 -17.01 6.50 13.73
C ARG A 255 -16.19 5.82 14.83
N ARG A 256 -16.00 4.51 14.77
CA ARG A 256 -15.17 3.78 15.75
C ARG A 256 -13.68 4.09 15.64
N THR A 257 -13.21 4.56 14.47
CA THR A 257 -11.82 4.99 14.28
C THR A 257 -11.54 6.40 14.78
N LEU A 258 -12.57 7.21 15.06
CA LEU A 258 -12.40 8.62 15.47
C LEU A 258 -11.59 8.81 16.77
N PRO A 259 -11.72 7.96 17.81
CA PRO A 259 -10.93 8.08 19.04
C PRO A 259 -9.46 7.67 18.85
N GLU A 260 -9.17 6.81 17.87
CA GLU A 260 -7.84 6.20 17.65
C GLU A 260 -6.93 7.03 16.74
N SER A 261 -7.48 8.00 16.03
CA SER A 261 -6.73 8.87 15.10
C SER A 261 -5.60 9.68 15.77
N THR A 262 -5.54 9.69 17.11
CA THR A 262 -4.49 10.33 17.91
C THR A 262 -3.33 9.39 18.30
N ARG A 263 -3.50 8.07 18.16
CA ARG A 263 -2.44 7.10 18.47
C ARG A 263 -1.70 6.75 17.19
N HIS A 264 -0.48 7.26 17.04
CA HIS A 264 0.39 6.97 15.91
C HIS A 264 0.75 5.47 15.86
N SER A 265 0.37 4.80 14.78
CA SER A 265 0.79 3.43 14.50
C SER A 265 2.31 3.31 14.47
N ARG A 266 2.87 2.43 15.31
CA ARG A 266 4.30 2.14 15.36
C ARG A 266 4.77 1.19 14.25
N ARG A 267 3.88 0.49 13.55
CA ARG A 267 4.26 -0.43 12.47
C ARG A 267 4.46 0.29 11.14
N ARG A 268 5.65 0.10 10.58
CA ARG A 268 6.16 0.74 9.34
C ARG A 268 5.31 0.47 8.10
N TRP A 269 4.59 -0.65 8.08
CA TRP A 269 3.82 -1.10 6.92
C TRP A 269 2.42 -0.47 6.85
N SER A 270 1.78 -0.19 7.98
CA SER A 270 0.47 0.47 7.97
C SER A 270 0.50 1.87 7.33
N ARG A 271 1.62 2.60 7.49
CA ARG A 271 1.80 3.92 6.86
C ARG A 271 1.91 3.91 5.34
N VAL A 272 2.29 2.79 4.75
CA VAL A 272 2.38 2.66 3.28
C VAL A 272 0.98 2.61 2.67
N PHE A 273 0.01 2.11 3.44
CA PHE A 273 -1.37 1.96 3.01
C PHE A 273 -2.33 2.98 3.64
N ASP A 274 -1.83 3.94 4.43
CA ASP A 274 -2.60 5.03 5.03
C ASP A 274 -2.96 6.10 3.97
N THR A 275 -3.65 5.64 2.92
CA THR A 275 -4.09 6.47 1.80
C THR A 275 -5.45 7.11 2.04
N HIS A 276 -6.11 6.75 3.14
CA HIS A 276 -7.46 7.18 3.43
C HIS A 276 -7.51 8.62 3.99
N PRO A 277 -8.45 9.46 3.50
CA PRO A 277 -8.73 10.76 4.10
C PRO A 277 -9.21 10.62 5.56
N PRO A 278 -9.12 11.69 6.38
CA PRO A 278 -9.55 11.65 7.76
C PRO A 278 -10.98 11.11 7.91
N ALA A 279 -11.18 10.17 8.81
CA ALA A 279 -12.47 9.51 9.05
C ALA A 279 -13.61 10.51 9.32
N ARG A 280 -13.34 11.62 10.04
CA ARG A 280 -14.32 12.70 10.28
C ARG A 280 -14.89 13.28 8.98
N THR A 281 -14.02 13.55 8.00
CA THR A 281 -14.44 14.11 6.71
C THR A 281 -15.26 13.10 5.91
N ARG A 282 -14.87 11.81 5.95
CA ARG A 282 -15.59 10.74 5.27
C ARG A 282 -16.97 10.52 5.90
N VAL A 283 -17.06 10.45 7.24
CA VAL A 283 -18.35 10.32 7.96
C VAL A 283 -19.30 11.45 7.58
N ALA A 284 -18.85 12.72 7.67
CA ALA A 284 -19.70 13.87 7.33
C ALA A 284 -20.24 13.80 5.88
N ARG A 285 -19.39 13.37 4.93
CA ARG A 285 -19.81 13.19 3.52
C ARG A 285 -20.78 12.02 3.33
N LEU A 286 -20.55 10.89 3.99
CA LEU A 286 -21.46 9.74 3.96
C LEU A 286 -22.82 10.12 4.50
N GLU A 287 -22.89 10.83 5.65
CA GLU A 287 -24.14 11.32 6.21
C GLU A 287 -24.89 12.28 5.28
N ALA A 288 -24.17 13.17 4.62
CA ALA A 288 -24.77 14.07 3.63
C ALA A 288 -25.33 13.33 2.40
N LEU A 289 -24.69 12.22 1.98
CA LEU A 289 -25.19 11.37 0.89
C LEU A 289 -26.40 10.53 1.30
N LEU A 290 -26.44 10.07 2.56
CA LEU A 290 -27.54 9.25 3.09
C LEU A 290 -28.84 10.03 3.37
N ARG A 291 -28.76 11.37 3.46
CA ARG A 291 -29.93 12.25 3.64
C ARG A 291 -30.61 12.63 2.32
N ARG A 292 -29.98 12.36 1.19
CA ARG A 292 -30.53 12.63 -0.16
C ARG A 292 -31.30 11.46 -0.70
#